data_0829d53e7fbc713bb8d1112289b70d5f
#
_entry.id   0829d53e7fbc713bb8d1112289b70d5f
#
_cell.length_a   1.000
_cell.length_b   1.000
_cell.length_c   1.000
_cell.angle_alpha   90.00
_cell.angle_beta   90.00
_cell.angle_gamma   90.00
#
_symmetry.space_group_name_H-M   'P 1'
#
loop_
_entity.id
_entity.type
_entity.pdbx_description
1 polymer ?
#
loop_
_entity_poly.entity_id
_entity_poly.type
_entity_poly.pdbx_seq_one_letter_code
_entity_poly.pdbx_strand_id
1 'polypeptide(L)'
;MKKLLGLLLAMTMAWPVTASAEVLKNVDLKGEIQTIASDARHDKGNMYKSGTNFRVLAGLSADLVEDVRANVLFQYNDAWLSGTEGNTVQNYWDEVRLAEANVVLSNLFCCLEATVGRQFYGDEDSAVMYFGPNHYVFGMNKAPSLDGAKLVYSDDFKTFTMLAGKLVTYDNAGVQTDDVTVYGLDLKLNLTDTLTAQVYGYDFMNSKYDAATEKRHEGFYGAKATFAPEAATLSAEYARGYEANRLFREGNDSPYMVKVDAALNMDVITPRAAFYYAKGVVSPFGNYYPGLAIGHALAGHGDSFAEYSADGVRMFNVGMDYVWNKFVFSLDGFSFQDRTAKDSSTWEADLVAKYNHNDYVQLFAGIGYAKYGTVHKSAAVMDTKDNTVGQLGMLIKF
;
A
#
# COMPACT_ATOMS: atom_id res chain seq x y z
N MET A 1 -25.47 -2.27 -8.19
CA MET A 1 -26.29 -3.33 -7.58
C MET A 1 -26.62 -4.46 -8.55
N LYS A 2 -27.19 -4.24 -9.74
CA LYS A 2 -27.53 -5.32 -10.68
C LYS A 2 -26.32 -6.15 -11.16
N LYS A 3 -25.14 -5.53 -11.37
CA LYS A 3 -23.90 -6.20 -11.79
C LYS A 3 -23.25 -7.02 -10.66
N LEU A 4 -23.33 -6.53 -9.42
CA LEU A 4 -22.82 -7.24 -8.24
C LEU A 4 -23.66 -8.48 -7.93
N LEU A 5 -24.99 -8.35 -8.07
CA LEU A 5 -25.91 -9.49 -7.96
C LEU A 5 -25.65 -10.53 -9.05
N GLY A 6 -25.27 -10.08 -10.26
CA GLY A 6 -24.89 -10.96 -11.38
C GLY A 6 -23.60 -11.72 -11.11
N LEU A 7 -22.60 -11.09 -10.45
CA LEU A 7 -21.34 -11.73 -10.10
C LEU A 7 -21.53 -12.76 -8.98
N LEU A 8 -22.29 -12.43 -7.94
CA LEU A 8 -22.70 -13.37 -6.89
C LEU A 8 -23.51 -14.54 -7.46
N LEU A 9 -24.44 -14.24 -8.40
CA LEU A 9 -25.23 -15.28 -9.08
C LEU A 9 -24.35 -16.15 -9.99
N ALA A 10 -23.37 -15.59 -10.70
CA ALA A 10 -22.41 -16.32 -11.52
C ALA A 10 -21.52 -17.23 -10.66
N MET A 11 -21.09 -16.78 -9.50
CA MET A 11 -20.34 -17.62 -8.55
C MET A 11 -21.20 -18.76 -7.99
N THR A 12 -22.52 -18.54 -7.78
CA THR A 12 -23.42 -19.59 -7.32
C THR A 12 -23.87 -20.55 -8.43
N MET A 13 -23.90 -20.11 -9.69
CA MET A 13 -24.25 -20.96 -10.84
C MET A 13 -23.08 -21.85 -11.33
N ALA A 14 -21.84 -21.52 -10.97
CA ALA A 14 -20.70 -22.40 -11.22
C ALA A 14 -20.70 -23.66 -10.35
N TRP A 15 -21.68 -23.85 -9.48
CA TRP A 15 -21.73 -24.90 -8.48
C TRP A 15 -22.44 -26.23 -8.83
N PRO A 16 -22.90 -26.58 -9.97
CA PRO A 16 -23.21 -27.99 -10.22
C PRO A 16 -22.42 -28.59 -11.38
N VAL A 17 -21.12 -28.73 -11.24
CA VAL A 17 -20.39 -29.71 -12.05
C VAL A 17 -20.20 -30.95 -11.19
N THR A 18 -21.24 -31.77 -11.15
CA THR A 18 -21.32 -32.97 -10.35
C THR A 18 -20.54 -34.18 -10.91
N ALA A 19 -19.51 -33.99 -11.73
CA ALA A 19 -18.85 -35.11 -12.37
C ALA A 19 -17.38 -35.34 -12.02
N SER A 20 -16.73 -34.48 -11.22
CA SER A 20 -15.36 -34.73 -10.76
C SER A 20 -15.03 -33.96 -9.48
N ALA A 21 -15.92 -33.98 -8.52
CA ALA A 21 -15.79 -33.25 -7.25
C ALA A 21 -14.64 -33.73 -6.33
N GLU A 22 -13.85 -34.71 -6.77
CA GLU A 22 -12.62 -35.09 -6.06
C GLU A 22 -11.40 -34.21 -6.39
N VAL A 23 -11.50 -33.34 -7.39
CA VAL A 23 -10.37 -32.55 -7.88
C VAL A 23 -10.14 -31.28 -7.04
N LEU A 24 -11.18 -30.67 -6.48
CA LEU A 24 -11.04 -29.48 -5.65
C LEU A 24 -11.26 -29.82 -4.18
N LYS A 25 -10.24 -29.63 -3.37
CA LYS A 25 -10.29 -29.79 -1.91
C LYS A 25 -10.06 -28.44 -1.23
N ASN A 26 -10.49 -28.33 0.03
CA ASN A 26 -10.26 -27.16 0.86
C ASN A 26 -10.60 -25.84 0.13
N VAL A 27 -11.83 -25.79 -0.40
CA VAL A 27 -12.30 -24.57 -1.09
C VAL A 27 -12.67 -23.54 -0.05
N ASP A 28 -11.94 -22.41 -0.06
CA ASP A 28 -12.16 -21.29 0.83
C ASP A 28 -12.67 -20.10 0.04
N LEU A 29 -13.73 -19.47 0.51
CA LEU A 29 -14.13 -18.13 0.09
C LEU A 29 -13.22 -17.13 0.79
N LYS A 30 -12.63 -16.22 0.03
CA LYS A 30 -11.77 -15.16 0.59
C LYS A 30 -12.11 -13.82 -0.01
N GLY A 31 -11.95 -12.79 0.79
CA GLY A 31 -12.13 -11.45 0.29
C GLY A 31 -12.30 -10.40 1.38
N GLU A 32 -12.64 -9.20 0.92
CA GLU A 32 -12.92 -8.08 1.80
C GLU A 32 -13.89 -7.08 1.16
N ILE A 33 -14.58 -6.34 2.00
CA ILE A 33 -15.37 -5.18 1.61
C ILE A 33 -14.86 -4.00 2.42
N GLN A 34 -14.41 -2.96 1.74
CA GLN A 34 -14.01 -1.70 2.35
C GLN A 34 -14.89 -0.57 1.85
N THR A 35 -15.35 0.26 2.77
CA THR A 35 -16.02 1.53 2.46
C THR A 35 -15.38 2.62 3.30
N ILE A 36 -14.99 3.73 2.65
CA ILE A 36 -14.45 4.92 3.33
C ILE A 36 -15.20 6.14 2.81
N ALA A 37 -15.91 6.81 3.70
CA ALA A 37 -16.42 8.16 3.45
C ALA A 37 -15.42 9.17 4.03
N SER A 38 -15.12 10.21 3.29
CA SER A 38 -14.23 11.28 3.71
C SER A 38 -14.81 12.64 3.35
N ASP A 39 -14.61 13.61 4.22
CA ASP A 39 -14.89 15.02 3.98
C ASP A 39 -13.62 15.83 4.28
N ALA A 40 -13.11 16.50 3.25
CA ALA A 40 -11.92 17.33 3.36
C ALA A 40 -12.28 18.79 3.09
N ARG A 41 -11.96 19.67 4.03
CA ARG A 41 -12.22 21.11 3.92
C ARG A 41 -10.92 21.83 3.58
N HIS A 42 -10.78 22.19 2.31
CA HIS A 42 -9.74 23.09 1.82
C HIS A 42 -10.34 24.46 1.53
N ASP A 43 -9.63 25.50 1.88
CA ASP A 43 -10.12 26.87 1.71
C ASP A 43 -10.04 27.38 0.25
N LYS A 44 -9.23 26.74 -0.60
CA LYS A 44 -9.17 27.00 -2.04
C LYS A 44 -8.58 25.80 -2.78
N GLY A 45 -9.23 25.36 -3.82
CA GLY A 45 -8.76 24.32 -4.72
C GLY A 45 -9.73 23.15 -4.83
N ASN A 46 -9.98 22.72 -6.05
CA ASN A 46 -11.07 21.82 -6.43
C ASN A 46 -10.77 20.34 -6.21
N MET A 47 -9.96 19.98 -5.24
CA MET A 47 -9.59 18.60 -5.09
C MET A 47 -10.28 17.93 -3.89
N TYR A 48 -11.07 16.92 -4.18
CA TYR A 48 -11.67 15.95 -3.27
C TYR A 48 -12.22 16.50 -1.96
N LYS A 49 -13.28 17.29 -2.06
CA LYS A 49 -13.92 17.89 -0.87
C LYS A 49 -14.61 16.84 -0.01
N SER A 50 -15.33 15.94 -0.62
CA SER A 50 -16.01 14.85 0.08
C SER A 50 -16.36 13.72 -0.88
N GLY A 51 -16.46 12.52 -0.36
CA GLY A 51 -16.84 11.38 -1.17
C GLY A 51 -16.88 10.09 -0.38
N THR A 52 -17.27 9.04 -1.05
CA THR A 52 -17.27 7.69 -0.52
C THR A 52 -16.59 6.77 -1.52
N ASN A 53 -15.58 6.07 -1.04
CA ASN A 53 -14.89 5.03 -1.78
C ASN A 53 -15.38 3.66 -1.33
N PHE A 54 -15.58 2.79 -2.29
CA PHE A 54 -16.03 1.43 -2.05
C PHE A 54 -15.15 0.45 -2.82
N ARG A 55 -14.66 -0.58 -2.16
CA ARG A 55 -13.92 -1.68 -2.74
C ARG A 55 -14.49 -3.01 -2.27
N VAL A 56 -14.64 -3.94 -3.20
CA VAL A 56 -14.89 -5.35 -2.93
C VAL A 56 -13.76 -6.15 -3.55
N LEU A 57 -13.12 -6.99 -2.75
CA LEU A 57 -12.33 -8.12 -3.22
C LEU A 57 -13.12 -9.37 -2.89
N ALA A 58 -13.33 -10.25 -3.84
CA ALA A 58 -14.04 -11.50 -3.62
C ALA A 58 -13.50 -12.59 -4.55
N GLY A 59 -13.25 -13.75 -4.01
CA GLY A 59 -12.69 -14.85 -4.75
C GLY A 59 -12.67 -16.16 -3.99
N LEU A 60 -11.96 -17.09 -4.56
CA LEU A 60 -11.84 -18.46 -4.08
C LEU A 60 -10.37 -18.87 -4.05
N SER A 61 -10.03 -19.70 -3.09
CA SER A 61 -8.83 -20.53 -3.15
C SER A 61 -9.21 -22.00 -2.98
N ALA A 62 -8.52 -22.90 -3.67
CA ALA A 62 -8.79 -24.33 -3.60
C ALA A 62 -7.51 -25.13 -3.83
N ASP A 63 -7.38 -26.24 -3.13
CA ASP A 63 -6.34 -27.22 -3.41
C ASP A 63 -6.76 -28.05 -4.62
N LEU A 64 -5.93 -28.03 -5.67
CA LEU A 64 -6.12 -28.82 -6.89
C LEU A 64 -5.67 -30.25 -6.68
N VAL A 65 -4.49 -30.40 -6.10
CA VAL A 65 -3.88 -31.64 -5.64
C VAL A 65 -3.02 -31.33 -4.42
N GLU A 66 -2.40 -32.36 -3.82
CA GLU A 66 -1.42 -32.16 -2.75
C GLU A 66 -0.33 -31.18 -3.19
N ASP A 67 0.01 -30.22 -2.32
CA ASP A 67 1.01 -29.17 -2.57
C ASP A 67 0.71 -28.20 -3.74
N VAL A 68 -0.51 -28.22 -4.31
CA VAL A 68 -0.90 -27.32 -5.40
C VAL A 68 -2.20 -26.62 -5.08
N ARG A 69 -2.14 -25.31 -4.85
CA ARG A 69 -3.30 -24.46 -4.54
C ARG A 69 -3.51 -23.41 -5.62
N ALA A 70 -4.74 -23.23 -6.08
CA ALA A 70 -5.11 -22.14 -6.99
C ALA A 70 -5.84 -21.05 -6.23
N ASN A 71 -5.58 -19.79 -6.60
CA ASN A 71 -6.24 -18.60 -6.09
C ASN A 71 -6.79 -17.77 -7.24
N VAL A 72 -8.04 -17.34 -7.09
CA VAL A 72 -8.66 -16.36 -8.00
C VAL A 72 -9.38 -15.33 -7.15
N LEU A 73 -9.05 -14.05 -7.34
CA LEU A 73 -9.64 -12.92 -6.64
C LEU A 73 -10.03 -11.84 -7.63
N PHE A 74 -11.27 -11.41 -7.59
CA PHE A 74 -11.78 -10.29 -8.36
C PHE A 74 -11.89 -9.04 -7.50
N GLN A 75 -11.70 -7.90 -8.13
CA GLN A 75 -11.83 -6.60 -7.52
C GLN A 75 -12.93 -5.81 -8.24
N TYR A 76 -13.79 -5.17 -7.45
CA TYR A 76 -14.69 -4.12 -7.88
C TYR A 76 -14.46 -2.88 -7.05
N ASN A 77 -14.34 -1.73 -7.71
CA ASN A 77 -14.20 -0.44 -7.04
C ASN A 77 -15.26 0.51 -7.55
N ASP A 78 -15.68 1.40 -6.68
CA ASP A 78 -16.54 2.52 -7.01
C ASP A 78 -16.21 3.73 -6.13
N ALA A 79 -16.46 4.93 -6.62
CA ALA A 79 -16.29 6.17 -5.86
C ALA A 79 -17.38 7.15 -6.18
N TRP A 80 -18.04 7.66 -5.13
CA TRP A 80 -19.02 8.74 -5.23
C TRP A 80 -18.39 10.01 -4.67
N LEU A 81 -17.99 10.90 -5.56
CA LEU A 81 -17.34 12.17 -5.22
C LEU A 81 -18.31 13.32 -5.40
N SER A 82 -18.40 14.22 -4.42
CA SER A 82 -19.20 15.42 -4.49
C SER A 82 -18.35 16.67 -4.70
N GLY A 83 -18.78 17.56 -5.60
CA GLY A 83 -18.34 18.95 -5.60
C GLY A 83 -17.15 19.31 -6.47
N THR A 84 -16.91 18.65 -7.58
CA THR A 84 -15.93 19.09 -8.56
C THR A 84 -16.59 19.56 -9.85
N GLU A 85 -16.63 20.89 -10.06
CA GLU A 85 -16.82 21.39 -11.40
C GLU A 85 -15.56 21.09 -12.22
N GLY A 86 -15.65 20.16 -13.15
CA GLY A 86 -14.72 20.00 -14.26
C GLY A 86 -13.67 18.91 -14.21
N ASN A 87 -13.47 18.18 -13.13
CA ASN A 87 -12.65 16.97 -13.15
C ASN A 87 -13.51 15.75 -12.89
N THR A 88 -13.96 15.20 -13.97
CA THR A 88 -14.54 13.86 -14.03
C THR A 88 -13.44 12.84 -13.69
N VAL A 89 -13.29 12.53 -12.41
CA VAL A 89 -12.82 11.19 -12.03
C VAL A 89 -14.00 10.27 -12.37
N GLN A 90 -14.48 10.45 -13.59
CA GLN A 90 -15.54 9.66 -14.16
C GLN A 90 -14.95 8.40 -14.71
N ASN A 91 -15.54 7.30 -14.33
CA ASN A 91 -15.55 6.02 -15.07
C ASN A 91 -14.32 5.13 -15.02
N TYR A 92 -13.32 5.38 -14.19
CA TYR A 92 -12.23 4.41 -14.02
C TYR A 92 -12.56 3.29 -13.01
N TRP A 93 -13.73 3.34 -12.37
CA TRP A 93 -14.00 2.59 -11.17
C TRP A 93 -15.09 1.52 -11.31
N ASP A 94 -15.83 1.54 -12.40
CA ASP A 94 -17.01 0.66 -12.62
C ASP A 94 -16.67 -0.74 -13.16
N GLU A 95 -15.41 -1.12 -13.18
CA GLU A 95 -15.00 -2.39 -13.79
C GLU A 95 -14.64 -3.44 -12.75
N VAL A 96 -15.17 -4.64 -12.98
CA VAL A 96 -14.69 -5.84 -12.30
C VAL A 96 -13.35 -6.23 -12.91
N ARG A 97 -12.31 -6.34 -12.08
CA ARG A 97 -10.96 -6.68 -12.50
C ARG A 97 -10.44 -7.90 -11.78
N LEU A 98 -9.50 -8.59 -12.41
CA LEU A 98 -8.80 -9.71 -11.80
C LEU A 98 -7.67 -9.15 -10.92
N ALA A 99 -7.79 -9.30 -9.60
CA ALA A 99 -6.80 -8.86 -8.64
C ALA A 99 -5.74 -9.93 -8.38
N GLU A 100 -6.15 -11.22 -8.27
CA GLU A 100 -5.26 -12.36 -8.21
C GLU A 100 -5.74 -13.47 -9.13
N ALA A 101 -4.82 -14.17 -9.79
CA ALA A 101 -5.02 -15.40 -10.50
C ALA A 101 -3.69 -16.15 -10.53
N ASN A 102 -3.47 -17.01 -9.57
CA ASN A 102 -2.18 -17.68 -9.42
C ASN A 102 -2.34 -19.11 -8.94
N VAL A 103 -1.27 -19.86 -9.12
CA VAL A 103 -1.08 -21.19 -8.58
C VAL A 103 0.11 -21.13 -7.62
N VAL A 104 -0.10 -21.66 -6.43
CA VAL A 104 0.92 -21.86 -5.41
C VAL A 104 1.33 -23.31 -5.42
N LEU A 105 2.62 -23.56 -5.59
CA LEU A 105 3.26 -24.87 -5.51
C LEU A 105 4.09 -24.89 -4.23
N SER A 106 3.63 -25.63 -3.23
CA SER A 106 4.34 -25.81 -1.97
C SER A 106 5.30 -27.01 -2.07
N ASN A 107 6.25 -27.08 -1.14
CA ASN A 107 7.19 -28.21 -1.02
C ASN A 107 7.99 -28.54 -2.30
N LEU A 108 8.15 -27.60 -3.24
CA LEU A 108 9.02 -27.79 -4.38
C LEU A 108 10.44 -28.09 -3.91
N PHE A 109 11.01 -29.21 -4.38
CA PHE A 109 12.35 -29.64 -3.97
C PHE A 109 12.54 -29.63 -2.43
N CYS A 110 11.49 -30.05 -1.70
CA CYS A 110 11.38 -30.18 -0.25
C CYS A 110 11.25 -28.89 0.59
N CYS A 111 11.46 -27.72 0.08
CA CYS A 111 11.51 -26.51 0.93
C CYS A 111 11.28 -25.19 0.18
N LEU A 112 10.93 -25.24 -1.08
CA LEU A 112 10.58 -24.05 -1.85
C LEU A 112 9.07 -23.93 -2.04
N GLU A 113 8.56 -22.73 -1.93
CA GLU A 113 7.23 -22.37 -2.40
C GLU A 113 7.36 -21.52 -3.67
N ALA A 114 6.60 -21.86 -4.70
CA ALA A 114 6.49 -21.05 -5.90
C ALA A 114 5.07 -20.55 -6.08
N THR A 115 4.89 -19.25 -6.31
CA THR A 115 3.64 -18.65 -6.73
C THR A 115 3.80 -18.17 -8.17
N VAL A 116 2.94 -18.64 -9.08
CA VAL A 116 3.00 -18.27 -10.51
C VAL A 116 1.66 -17.70 -10.94
N GLY A 117 1.68 -16.54 -11.56
CA GLY A 117 0.50 -15.82 -12.04
C GLY A 117 0.36 -14.44 -11.41
N ARG A 118 -0.88 -13.90 -11.44
CA ARG A 118 -1.21 -12.60 -10.86
C ARG A 118 -1.30 -12.70 -9.34
N GLN A 119 -0.54 -11.87 -8.64
CA GLN A 119 -0.39 -11.96 -7.19
C GLN A 119 -0.12 -10.61 -6.53
N PHE A 120 -0.46 -10.50 -5.24
CA PHE A 120 -0.01 -9.41 -4.39
C PHE A 120 1.42 -9.66 -3.91
N TYR A 121 2.12 -8.57 -3.54
CA TYR A 121 3.50 -8.63 -3.08
C TYR A 121 3.86 -7.49 -2.14
N GLY A 122 4.68 -7.79 -1.13
CA GLY A 122 5.19 -6.83 -0.15
C GLY A 122 4.28 -6.65 1.05
N ASP A 123 4.75 -5.88 2.01
CA ASP A 123 4.03 -5.53 3.23
C ASP A 123 3.29 -4.19 3.06
N GLU A 124 2.07 -4.07 3.58
CA GLU A 124 1.23 -2.88 3.42
C GLU A 124 1.88 -1.60 3.96
N ASP A 125 2.73 -1.69 4.98
CA ASP A 125 3.45 -0.56 5.59
C ASP A 125 4.81 -0.28 4.96
N SER A 126 5.16 -0.98 3.86
CA SER A 126 6.44 -0.82 3.19
C SER A 126 6.57 0.57 2.57
N ALA A 127 7.67 1.24 2.88
CA ALA A 127 8.00 2.53 2.27
C ALA A 127 8.55 2.42 0.84
N VAL A 128 8.84 1.22 0.36
CA VAL A 128 9.54 1.02 -0.93
C VAL A 128 8.86 0.08 -1.91
N MET A 129 8.15 -0.97 -1.43
CA MET A 129 7.59 -1.97 -2.34
C MET A 129 6.33 -2.60 -1.78
N TYR A 130 5.18 -2.29 -2.40
CA TYR A 130 3.91 -2.90 -2.06
C TYR A 130 2.98 -2.98 -3.27
N PHE A 131 2.42 -4.13 -3.50
CA PHE A 131 1.34 -4.39 -4.44
C PHE A 131 0.26 -5.19 -3.73
N GLY A 132 -0.84 -4.54 -3.45
CA GLY A 132 -1.96 -5.13 -2.72
C GLY A 132 -3.02 -4.09 -2.36
N PRO A 133 -4.05 -4.50 -1.60
CA PRO A 133 -5.12 -3.63 -1.17
C PRO A 133 -4.66 -2.68 -0.05
N ASN A 134 -4.82 -1.37 -0.26
CA ASN A 134 -4.62 -0.38 0.79
C ASN A 134 -5.82 -0.31 1.73
N HIS A 135 -5.57 -0.27 3.03
CA HIS A 135 -6.61 -0.11 4.03
C HIS A 135 -6.52 1.28 4.68
N TYR A 136 -7.69 1.82 5.05
CA TYR A 136 -7.85 3.09 5.78
C TYR A 136 -7.41 4.36 5.04
N VAL A 137 -6.91 4.28 3.82
CA VAL A 137 -6.48 5.43 3.02
C VAL A 137 -7.57 5.78 2.01
N PHE A 138 -8.18 6.95 2.16
CA PHE A 138 -9.15 7.46 1.19
C PHE A 138 -8.48 7.74 -0.15
N GLY A 139 -9.13 7.36 -1.24
CA GLY A 139 -8.58 7.54 -2.59
C GLY A 139 -7.75 6.36 -3.11
N MET A 140 -7.24 5.48 -2.23
CA MET A 140 -6.47 4.29 -2.61
C MET A 140 -7.37 3.06 -2.73
N ASN A 141 -8.25 3.06 -3.71
CA ASN A 141 -9.24 1.97 -3.87
C ASN A 141 -8.73 0.79 -4.68
N LYS A 142 -7.62 0.95 -5.39
CA LYS A 142 -7.05 -0.10 -6.21
C LYS A 142 -6.18 -1.01 -5.36
N ALA A 143 -6.20 -2.29 -5.69
CA ALA A 143 -5.22 -3.26 -5.23
C ALA A 143 -4.33 -3.62 -6.43
N PRO A 144 -3.21 -2.92 -6.62
CA PRO A 144 -2.27 -3.25 -7.68
C PRO A 144 -1.70 -4.65 -7.47
N SER A 145 -1.32 -5.32 -8.55
CA SER A 145 -0.78 -6.67 -8.53
C SER A 145 0.37 -6.83 -9.53
N LEU A 146 1.07 -7.95 -9.43
CA LEU A 146 2.14 -8.36 -10.33
C LEU A 146 1.73 -9.61 -11.10
N ASP A 147 2.02 -9.67 -12.40
CA ASP A 147 1.93 -10.88 -13.21
C ASP A 147 3.33 -11.50 -13.33
N GLY A 148 3.58 -12.62 -12.64
CA GLY A 148 4.91 -13.20 -12.63
C GLY A 148 5.06 -14.44 -11.78
N ALA A 149 6.30 -14.67 -11.36
CA ALA A 149 6.68 -15.77 -10.49
C ALA A 149 7.39 -15.25 -9.24
N LYS A 150 7.04 -15.80 -8.11
CA LYS A 150 7.71 -15.60 -6.81
C LYS A 150 8.16 -16.96 -6.31
N LEU A 151 9.42 -17.07 -5.89
CA LEU A 151 9.98 -18.23 -5.23
C LEU A 151 10.36 -17.85 -3.81
N VAL A 152 9.97 -18.64 -2.84
CA VAL A 152 10.26 -18.43 -1.43
C VAL A 152 10.90 -19.68 -0.86
N TYR A 153 12.06 -19.53 -0.26
CA TYR A 153 12.64 -20.49 0.65
C TYR A 153 12.50 -19.95 2.06
N SER A 154 12.00 -20.74 2.98
CA SER A 154 11.86 -20.33 4.39
C SER A 154 12.24 -21.47 5.32
N ASP A 155 13.06 -21.15 6.32
CA ASP A 155 13.34 -21.96 7.48
C ASP A 155 13.27 -21.09 8.76
N ASP A 156 13.58 -21.64 9.91
CA ASP A 156 13.51 -20.94 11.20
C ASP A 156 14.45 -19.73 11.27
N PHE A 157 15.58 -19.78 10.55
CA PHE A 157 16.61 -18.75 10.57
C PHE A 157 16.44 -17.72 9.48
N LYS A 158 15.95 -18.10 8.27
CA LYS A 158 15.92 -17.19 7.12
C LYS A 158 14.71 -17.42 6.22
N THR A 159 14.30 -16.34 5.58
CA THR A 159 13.39 -16.37 4.42
C THR A 159 14.09 -15.68 3.26
N PHE A 160 14.22 -16.39 2.14
CA PHE A 160 14.78 -15.85 0.91
C PHE A 160 13.70 -15.84 -0.16
N THR A 161 13.44 -14.68 -0.74
CA THR A 161 12.43 -14.47 -1.78
C THR A 161 13.09 -14.00 -3.07
N MET A 162 12.72 -14.62 -4.18
CA MET A 162 13.02 -14.17 -5.53
C MET A 162 11.72 -13.80 -6.23
N LEU A 163 11.74 -12.69 -6.97
CA LEU A 163 10.60 -12.19 -7.72
C LEU A 163 11.01 -11.88 -9.15
N ALA A 164 10.18 -12.30 -10.12
CA ALA A 164 10.26 -11.85 -11.49
C ALA A 164 8.85 -11.68 -12.05
N GLY A 165 8.49 -10.49 -12.51
CA GLY A 165 7.12 -10.24 -12.97
C GLY A 165 6.98 -8.93 -13.73
N LYS A 166 5.78 -8.73 -14.28
CA LYS A 166 5.36 -7.48 -14.89
C LYS A 166 4.44 -6.72 -13.96
N LEU A 167 4.56 -5.40 -13.96
CA LEU A 167 3.64 -4.54 -13.24
C LEU A 167 2.30 -4.55 -13.95
N VAL A 168 1.24 -4.88 -13.20
CA VAL A 168 -0.14 -4.70 -13.65
C VAL A 168 -0.64 -3.41 -13.01
N THR A 169 -0.40 -2.31 -13.66
CA THR A 169 -0.97 -1.04 -13.21
C THR A 169 -2.23 -0.77 -14.00
N TYR A 170 -3.21 -0.35 -13.29
CA TYR A 170 -4.45 0.17 -13.86
C TYR A 170 -4.17 1.61 -14.27
N ASP A 171 -4.32 1.88 -15.55
CA ASP A 171 -4.02 3.15 -16.19
C ASP A 171 -4.56 4.34 -15.36
N ASN A 172 -3.65 5.10 -14.77
CA ASN A 172 -3.93 6.44 -14.30
C ASN A 172 -3.01 7.35 -15.09
N ALA A 173 -3.59 8.22 -15.88
CA ALA A 173 -2.93 9.35 -16.52
C ALA A 173 -1.82 9.01 -17.55
N GLY A 174 -2.05 8.02 -18.43
CA GLY A 174 -1.24 7.89 -19.65
C GLY A 174 0.17 7.31 -19.51
N VAL A 175 0.51 6.75 -18.34
CA VAL A 175 1.75 5.99 -18.18
C VAL A 175 1.44 4.52 -18.46
N GLN A 176 1.81 4.03 -19.63
CA GLN A 176 1.76 2.59 -19.94
C GLN A 176 2.82 1.87 -19.10
N THR A 177 2.40 1.24 -18.01
CA THR A 177 3.28 0.48 -17.11
C THR A 177 3.25 -1.02 -17.39
N ASP A 178 2.41 -1.47 -18.31
CA ASP A 178 2.28 -2.88 -18.73
C ASP A 178 3.57 -3.47 -19.33
N ASP A 179 4.53 -2.63 -19.69
CA ASP A 179 5.81 -3.04 -20.23
C ASP A 179 6.97 -2.99 -19.22
N VAL A 180 6.68 -2.67 -17.96
CA VAL A 180 7.70 -2.65 -16.91
C VAL A 180 7.81 -4.02 -16.25
N THR A 181 8.98 -4.63 -16.39
CA THR A 181 9.34 -5.88 -15.71
C THR A 181 10.07 -5.56 -14.42
N VAL A 182 9.75 -6.24 -13.33
CA VAL A 182 10.46 -6.17 -12.05
C VAL A 182 11.19 -7.47 -11.77
N TYR A 183 12.42 -7.35 -11.30
CA TYR A 183 13.19 -8.42 -10.69
C TYR A 183 13.50 -8.04 -9.26
N GLY A 184 13.33 -8.96 -8.33
CA GLY A 184 13.53 -8.71 -6.91
C GLY A 184 14.24 -9.85 -6.19
N LEU A 185 15.07 -9.48 -5.24
CA LEU A 185 15.69 -10.39 -4.27
C LEU A 185 15.47 -9.79 -2.88
N ASP A 186 15.04 -10.63 -1.96
CA ASP A 186 14.82 -10.27 -0.56
C ASP A 186 15.34 -11.41 0.33
N LEU A 187 16.12 -11.06 1.33
CA LEU A 187 16.63 -11.98 2.34
C LEU A 187 16.32 -11.41 3.72
N LYS A 188 15.45 -12.08 4.45
CA LYS A 188 15.13 -11.82 5.85
C LYS A 188 15.81 -12.87 6.72
N LEU A 189 16.47 -12.44 7.78
CA LEU A 189 17.19 -13.27 8.77
C LEU A 189 16.55 -13.08 10.13
N ASN A 190 16.21 -14.16 10.80
CA ASN A 190 15.82 -14.19 12.20
C ASN A 190 17.08 -14.44 13.04
N LEU A 191 17.78 -13.36 13.42
CA LEU A 191 19.06 -13.45 14.12
C LEU A 191 18.89 -13.93 15.56
N THR A 192 17.79 -13.53 16.18
CA THR A 192 17.32 -14.02 17.49
C THR A 192 15.78 -13.98 17.49
N ASP A 193 15.14 -14.46 18.55
CA ASP A 193 13.68 -14.38 18.72
C ASP A 193 13.14 -12.94 18.72
N THR A 194 14.01 -11.97 18.95
CA THR A 194 13.63 -10.54 19.03
C THR A 194 14.30 -9.66 17.98
N LEU A 195 15.29 -10.17 17.24
CA LEU A 195 16.04 -9.39 16.26
C LEU A 195 15.94 -10.01 14.87
N THR A 196 15.38 -9.26 13.95
CA THR A 196 15.36 -9.60 12.53
C THR A 196 16.18 -8.59 11.72
N ALA A 197 16.81 -9.06 10.65
CA ALA A 197 17.47 -8.23 9.65
C ALA A 197 16.99 -8.62 8.26
N GLN A 198 16.85 -7.65 7.38
CA GLN A 198 16.42 -7.85 6.01
C GLN A 198 17.33 -7.06 5.08
N VAL A 199 17.67 -7.64 3.93
CA VAL A 199 18.32 -6.94 2.83
C VAL A 199 17.55 -7.24 1.56
N TYR A 200 17.36 -6.24 0.72
CA TYR A 200 16.57 -6.38 -0.50
C TYR A 200 17.12 -5.54 -1.64
N GLY A 201 16.78 -5.94 -2.86
CA GLY A 201 17.06 -5.18 -4.06
C GLY A 201 16.06 -5.48 -5.15
N TYR A 202 15.64 -4.44 -5.87
CA TYR A 202 14.67 -4.51 -6.96
C TYR A 202 15.18 -3.72 -8.16
N ASP A 203 15.06 -4.33 -9.33
CA ASP A 203 15.40 -3.74 -10.63
C ASP A 203 14.15 -3.69 -11.50
N PHE A 204 13.89 -2.56 -12.12
CA PHE A 204 12.76 -2.32 -13.01
C PHE A 204 13.29 -2.05 -14.41
N MET A 205 12.81 -2.80 -15.36
CA MET A 205 13.18 -2.70 -16.75
C MET A 205 11.98 -2.32 -17.61
N ASN A 206 12.05 -1.18 -18.29
CA ASN A 206 11.04 -0.81 -19.28
C ASN A 206 11.40 -1.44 -20.62
N SER A 207 10.47 -2.21 -21.20
CA SER A 207 10.65 -2.85 -22.50
C SER A 207 10.31 -1.94 -23.70
N LYS A 208 9.53 -0.87 -23.48
CA LYS A 208 9.28 0.17 -24.49
C LYS A 208 10.41 1.20 -24.47
N TYR A 209 11.44 0.90 -25.23
CA TYR A 209 12.59 1.78 -25.41
C TYR A 209 12.25 2.93 -26.36
N ASP A 210 12.42 4.16 -25.90
CA ASP A 210 12.60 5.33 -26.77
C ASP A 210 14.09 5.63 -26.85
N ALA A 211 14.63 5.64 -28.08
CA ALA A 211 16.06 5.89 -28.32
C ALA A 211 16.55 7.25 -27.80
N ALA A 212 15.65 8.16 -27.44
CA ALA A 212 15.97 9.45 -26.85
C ALA A 212 16.22 9.38 -25.33
N THR A 213 15.83 8.29 -24.66
CA THR A 213 16.00 8.11 -23.21
C THR A 213 16.88 6.90 -22.91
N GLU A 214 18.17 7.03 -23.00
CA GLU A 214 19.19 5.97 -23.04
C GLU A 214 19.20 4.94 -21.88
N LYS A 215 18.30 4.97 -20.90
CA LYS A 215 18.34 4.09 -19.74
C LYS A 215 17.11 3.20 -19.65
N ARG A 216 17.36 1.90 -19.56
CA ARG A 216 16.35 0.83 -19.49
C ARG A 216 16.07 0.34 -18.08
N HIS A 217 16.94 0.65 -17.15
CA HIS A 217 16.93 0.10 -15.81
C HIS A 217 16.90 1.21 -14.77
N GLU A 218 16.05 1.07 -13.80
CA GLU A 218 16.11 1.81 -12.55
C GLU A 218 15.75 0.87 -11.42
N GLY A 219 16.15 1.15 -10.22
CA GLY A 219 15.81 0.30 -9.11
C GLY A 219 16.27 0.88 -7.79
N PHE A 220 16.13 0.06 -6.77
CA PHE A 220 16.58 0.40 -5.43
C PHE A 220 17.04 -0.84 -4.67
N TYR A 221 17.87 -0.61 -3.68
CA TYR A 221 18.28 -1.62 -2.72
C TYR A 221 18.28 -1.04 -1.32
N GLY A 222 18.14 -1.89 -0.33
CA GLY A 222 18.07 -1.43 1.04
C GLY A 222 18.30 -2.53 2.07
N ALA A 223 18.26 -2.09 3.32
CA ALA A 223 18.32 -2.95 4.48
C ALA A 223 17.38 -2.44 5.57
N LYS A 224 16.77 -3.36 6.30
CA LYS A 224 15.90 -3.10 7.45
C LYS A 224 16.35 -3.98 8.62
N ALA A 225 16.36 -3.43 9.81
CA ALA A 225 16.54 -4.18 11.04
C ALA A 225 15.39 -3.88 11.98
N THR A 226 14.87 -4.91 12.65
CA THR A 226 13.79 -4.77 13.63
C THR A 226 14.18 -5.51 14.90
N PHE A 227 14.19 -4.78 16.00
CA PHE A 227 14.35 -5.32 17.35
C PHE A 227 13.02 -5.19 18.08
N ALA A 228 12.40 -6.31 18.43
CA ALA A 228 11.05 -6.39 18.96
C ALA A 228 10.98 -7.32 20.20
N PRO A 229 11.58 -6.93 21.33
CA PRO A 229 11.30 -7.58 22.62
C PRO A 229 9.84 -7.30 23.04
N GLU A 230 9.34 -8.03 24.03
CA GLU A 230 7.95 -7.94 24.50
C GLU A 230 7.52 -6.49 24.81
N ALA A 231 8.40 -5.71 25.47
CA ALA A 231 8.10 -4.37 25.95
C ALA A 231 8.29 -3.26 24.90
N ALA A 232 8.89 -3.53 23.74
CA ALA A 232 9.23 -2.49 22.77
C ALA A 232 9.39 -3.02 21.36
N THR A 233 9.24 -2.14 20.38
CA THR A 233 9.63 -2.41 18.99
C THR A 233 10.46 -1.23 18.49
N LEU A 234 11.61 -1.52 17.89
CA LEU A 234 12.44 -0.56 17.20
C LEU A 234 12.77 -1.10 15.81
N SER A 235 12.46 -0.31 14.78
CA SER A 235 12.77 -0.66 13.39
C SER A 235 13.58 0.46 12.76
N ALA A 236 14.58 0.12 11.98
CA ALA A 236 15.35 1.06 11.17
C ALA A 236 15.51 0.50 9.76
N GLU A 237 15.25 1.33 8.76
CA GLU A 237 15.35 1.00 7.36
C GLU A 237 16.13 2.06 6.60
N TYR A 238 17.00 1.61 5.71
CA TYR A 238 17.70 2.43 4.73
C TYR A 238 17.48 1.87 3.35
N ALA A 239 17.10 2.72 2.40
CA ALA A 239 17.04 2.35 1.00
C ALA A 239 17.69 3.41 0.13
N ARG A 240 18.28 2.96 -0.98
CA ARG A 240 18.90 3.83 -1.97
C ARG A 240 18.47 3.42 -3.37
N GLY A 241 17.97 4.39 -4.13
CA GLY A 241 17.69 4.24 -5.55
C GLY A 241 18.96 4.42 -6.40
N TYR A 242 18.98 3.75 -7.51
CA TYR A 242 19.96 3.96 -8.59
C TYR A 242 19.21 4.23 -9.88
N GLU A 243 19.71 5.18 -10.66
CA GLU A 243 19.10 5.62 -11.91
C GLU A 243 17.60 5.98 -11.80
N ALA A 244 17.12 6.20 -10.57
CA ALA A 244 15.76 6.58 -10.28
C ALA A 244 15.40 7.87 -11.03
N ASN A 245 14.16 7.95 -11.48
CA ASN A 245 13.54 9.10 -12.11
C ASN A 245 13.53 9.15 -13.64
N ARG A 246 13.92 8.09 -14.31
CA ARG A 246 13.78 8.04 -15.77
C ARG A 246 12.62 7.19 -16.28
N LEU A 247 12.18 6.20 -15.49
CA LEU A 247 10.97 5.42 -15.81
C LEU A 247 9.70 6.10 -15.30
N PHE A 248 9.78 6.73 -14.13
CA PHE A 248 8.60 7.21 -13.43
C PHE A 248 8.58 8.71 -13.20
N ARG A 249 9.75 9.37 -13.01
CA ARG A 249 9.82 10.85 -12.82
C ARG A 249 11.21 11.42 -13.13
N GLU A 250 11.27 12.70 -13.51
CA GLU A 250 12.51 13.48 -13.58
C GLU A 250 12.97 13.89 -12.17
N GLY A 251 14.24 13.70 -11.82
CA GLY A 251 14.80 14.11 -10.53
C GLY A 251 16.19 13.61 -10.21
N ASN A 252 16.49 13.38 -8.97
CA ASN A 252 17.82 13.22 -8.40
C ASN A 252 18.47 11.87 -8.75
N ASP A 253 19.68 11.86 -9.31
CA ASP A 253 20.40 10.66 -9.78
C ASP A 253 20.73 9.62 -8.68
N SER A 254 20.54 9.93 -7.41
CA SER A 254 20.85 9.04 -6.29
C SER A 254 19.93 9.31 -5.10
N PRO A 255 18.64 8.98 -5.22
CA PRO A 255 17.71 9.14 -4.11
C PRO A 255 18.03 8.14 -2.99
N TYR A 256 17.76 8.52 -1.75
CA TYR A 256 17.84 7.62 -0.61
C TYR A 256 16.84 8.00 0.46
N MET A 257 16.48 7.01 1.28
CA MET A 257 15.63 7.23 2.44
C MET A 257 16.21 6.57 3.69
N VAL A 258 15.83 7.10 4.83
CA VAL A 258 15.99 6.51 6.16
C VAL A 258 14.63 6.57 6.85
N LYS A 259 14.19 5.45 7.39
CA LYS A 259 12.97 5.35 8.22
C LYS A 259 13.36 4.71 9.54
N VAL A 260 12.90 5.28 10.65
CA VAL A 260 13.08 4.72 12.00
C VAL A 260 11.73 4.80 12.70
N ASP A 261 11.27 3.67 13.22
CA ASP A 261 10.04 3.56 13.98
C ASP A 261 10.35 2.98 15.35
N ALA A 262 9.72 3.51 16.39
CA ALA A 262 9.83 3.02 17.75
C ALA A 262 8.44 2.98 18.41
N ALA A 263 8.17 1.92 19.17
CA ALA A 263 6.97 1.79 19.98
C ALA A 263 7.31 1.12 21.33
N LEU A 264 6.60 1.51 22.38
CA LEU A 264 6.68 0.88 23.70
C LEU A 264 5.35 0.20 23.99
N ASN A 265 5.39 -1.11 24.21
CA ASN A 265 4.20 -1.92 24.50
C ASN A 265 3.91 -1.89 26.00
N MET A 266 2.94 -1.09 26.44
CA MET A 266 2.57 -0.92 27.83
C MET A 266 1.07 -1.29 28.00
N ASP A 267 0.79 -2.57 28.05
CA ASP A 267 -0.56 -3.14 28.20
C ASP A 267 -1.63 -2.44 27.31
N VAL A 268 -2.28 -1.40 27.87
CA VAL A 268 -3.37 -0.68 27.21
C VAL A 268 -2.91 0.56 26.44
N ILE A 269 -1.65 0.99 26.59
CA ILE A 269 -1.09 2.19 25.97
C ILE A 269 0.16 1.81 25.19
N THR A 270 0.28 2.28 23.95
CA THR A 270 1.45 2.08 23.11
C THR A 270 1.95 3.44 22.59
N PRO A 271 2.82 4.14 23.35
CA PRO A 271 3.51 5.31 22.82
C PRO A 271 4.39 4.91 21.63
N ARG A 272 4.42 5.75 20.61
CA ARG A 272 5.21 5.51 19.39
C ARG A 272 5.84 6.79 18.87
N ALA A 273 6.93 6.62 18.15
CA ALA A 273 7.60 7.70 17.45
C ALA A 273 8.13 7.18 16.11
N ALA A 274 8.12 8.02 15.10
CA ALA A 274 8.70 7.71 13.82
C ALA A 274 9.51 8.88 13.27
N PHE A 275 10.56 8.55 12.56
CA PHE A 275 11.36 9.46 11.78
C PHE A 275 11.47 8.95 10.35
N TYR A 276 11.19 9.82 9.38
CA TYR A 276 11.38 9.51 7.97
C TYR A 276 12.18 10.65 7.32
N TYR A 277 13.18 10.28 6.56
CA TYR A 277 13.96 11.21 5.74
C TYR A 277 14.13 10.62 4.35
N ALA A 278 13.81 11.39 3.33
CA ALA A 278 14.08 11.02 1.95
C ALA A 278 14.75 12.18 1.21
N LYS A 279 15.69 11.82 0.33
CA LYS A 279 16.23 12.70 -0.70
C LYS A 279 15.75 12.17 -2.05
N GLY A 280 14.77 12.85 -2.67
CA GLY A 280 14.14 12.36 -3.88
C GLY A 280 13.26 11.12 -3.65
N VAL A 281 12.75 10.57 -4.73
CA VAL A 281 11.88 9.39 -4.72
C VAL A 281 12.73 8.12 -4.87
N VAL A 282 12.79 7.29 -3.84
CA VAL A 282 13.53 6.02 -3.89
C VAL A 282 12.76 4.97 -4.69
N SER A 283 11.45 4.92 -4.48
CA SER A 283 10.56 4.00 -5.17
C SER A 283 9.17 4.62 -5.31
N PRO A 284 8.52 4.52 -6.48
CA PRO A 284 7.14 4.94 -6.66
C PRO A 284 6.13 3.88 -6.15
N PHE A 285 6.60 2.73 -5.68
CA PHE A 285 5.76 1.60 -5.26
C PHE A 285 5.63 1.45 -3.75
N GLY A 286 6.12 2.43 -2.99
CA GLY A 286 5.91 2.46 -1.55
C GLY A 286 4.47 2.77 -1.18
N ASN A 287 4.01 2.20 -0.09
CA ASN A 287 2.66 2.41 0.46
C ASN A 287 2.68 3.14 1.81
N TYR A 288 3.58 4.06 1.97
CA TYR A 288 3.72 4.82 3.21
C TYR A 288 2.98 6.16 3.10
N TYR A 289 1.88 6.30 3.81
CA TYR A 289 1.01 7.49 3.85
C TYR A 289 0.86 7.96 5.30
N PRO A 290 1.84 8.68 5.85
CA PRO A 290 1.76 9.17 7.21
C PRO A 290 0.76 10.33 7.30
N GLY A 291 -0.06 10.31 8.35
CA GLY A 291 -1.07 11.32 8.62
C GLY A 291 -2.38 11.12 7.82
N LEU A 292 -3.46 11.61 8.40
CA LEU A 292 -4.80 11.47 7.82
C LEU A 292 -5.06 12.52 6.74
N ALA A 293 -4.70 13.78 6.99
CA ALA A 293 -4.95 14.89 6.06
C ALA A 293 -3.94 14.90 4.91
N ILE A 294 -2.65 14.66 5.18
CA ILE A 294 -1.61 14.58 4.15
C ILE A 294 -1.76 13.28 3.36
N GLY A 295 -1.99 12.16 4.04
CA GLY A 295 -2.26 10.89 3.38
C GLY A 295 -3.46 10.96 2.44
N HIS A 296 -4.55 11.60 2.86
CA HIS A 296 -5.70 11.86 2.01
C HIS A 296 -5.36 12.69 0.77
N ALA A 297 -4.60 13.77 0.94
CA ALA A 297 -4.23 14.65 -0.16
C ALA A 297 -3.34 13.92 -1.19
N LEU A 298 -2.32 13.20 -0.74
CA LEU A 298 -1.40 12.45 -1.60
C LEU A 298 -2.10 11.29 -2.33
N ALA A 299 -2.85 10.47 -1.58
CA ALA A 299 -3.56 9.34 -2.14
C ALA A 299 -4.59 9.75 -3.19
N GLY A 300 -5.25 10.90 -3.01
CA GLY A 300 -6.18 11.48 -3.96
C GLY A 300 -5.54 11.82 -5.31
N HIS A 301 -4.23 11.99 -5.36
CA HIS A 301 -3.45 12.23 -6.58
C HIS A 301 -2.74 10.99 -7.10
N GLY A 302 -2.78 9.88 -6.36
CA GLY A 302 -1.98 8.69 -6.66
C GLY A 302 -0.49 8.87 -6.36
N ASP A 303 -0.13 9.91 -5.60
CA ASP A 303 1.24 10.19 -5.21
C ASP A 303 1.60 9.43 -3.92
N SER A 304 2.82 8.94 -3.84
CA SER A 304 3.36 8.38 -2.59
C SER A 304 3.89 9.48 -1.67
N PHE A 305 4.03 9.18 -0.38
CA PHE A 305 4.64 10.14 0.54
C PHE A 305 6.08 10.51 0.16
N ALA A 306 6.82 9.61 -0.46
CA ALA A 306 8.16 9.89 -0.98
C ALA A 306 8.17 11.01 -2.03
N GLU A 307 7.04 11.26 -2.68
CA GLU A 307 6.85 12.28 -3.71
C GLU A 307 6.34 13.61 -3.18
N TYR A 308 6.18 13.73 -1.87
CA TYR A 308 5.70 14.94 -1.19
C TYR A 308 6.53 16.20 -1.54
N SER A 309 7.80 16.02 -1.82
CA SER A 309 8.67 17.07 -2.34
C SER A 309 9.67 16.48 -3.33
N ALA A 310 9.82 17.10 -4.49
CA ALA A 310 10.80 16.69 -5.52
C ALA A 310 12.23 16.62 -4.97
N ASP A 311 12.56 17.49 -4.00
CA ASP A 311 13.87 17.54 -3.35
C ASP A 311 13.98 16.59 -2.15
N GLY A 312 12.88 16.01 -1.70
CA GLY A 312 12.79 15.12 -0.55
C GLY A 312 12.14 15.74 0.68
N VAL A 313 11.87 14.90 1.64
CA VAL A 313 11.09 15.24 2.85
C VAL A 313 11.78 14.74 4.11
N ARG A 314 11.56 15.46 5.20
CA ARG A 314 11.86 15.04 6.56
C ARG A 314 10.58 15.08 7.38
N MET A 315 10.27 13.99 8.04
CA MET A 315 9.09 13.85 8.89
C MET A 315 9.50 13.37 10.29
N PHE A 316 8.84 13.92 11.29
CA PHE A 316 8.78 13.38 12.64
C PHE A 316 7.33 13.10 13.00
N ASN A 317 7.10 11.96 13.60
CA ASN A 317 5.82 11.59 14.20
C ASN A 317 6.02 11.23 15.66
N VAL A 318 5.09 11.65 16.50
CA VAL A 318 4.92 11.17 17.87
C VAL A 318 3.45 10.84 18.04
N GLY A 319 3.17 9.67 18.54
CA GLY A 319 1.81 9.20 18.69
C GLY A 319 1.63 8.25 19.87
N MET A 320 0.39 7.90 20.11
CA MET A 320 -0.01 6.98 21.16
C MET A 320 -1.27 6.24 20.74
N ASP A 321 -1.27 4.93 20.93
CA ASP A 321 -2.46 4.11 20.85
C ASP A 321 -2.95 3.80 22.27
N TYR A 322 -4.27 3.84 22.45
CA TYR A 322 -4.95 3.45 23.68
C TYR A 322 -6.01 2.39 23.37
N VAL A 323 -5.87 1.23 23.97
CA VAL A 323 -6.78 0.09 23.78
C VAL A 323 -7.79 0.04 24.94
N TRP A 324 -9.08 0.09 24.59
CA TRP A 324 -10.17 -0.05 25.54
C TRP A 324 -11.21 -1.04 25.03
N ASN A 325 -11.23 -2.22 25.59
CA ASN A 325 -12.05 -3.33 25.11
C ASN A 325 -11.84 -3.58 23.60
N LYS A 326 -12.90 -3.34 22.81
CA LYS A 326 -12.90 -3.47 21.35
C LYS A 326 -12.48 -2.20 20.61
N PHE A 327 -12.17 -1.13 21.32
CA PHE A 327 -11.75 0.13 20.74
C PHE A 327 -10.23 0.28 20.78
N VAL A 328 -9.69 0.86 19.73
CA VAL A 328 -8.33 1.38 19.67
C VAL A 328 -8.43 2.85 19.29
N PHE A 329 -7.92 3.73 20.14
CA PHE A 329 -7.83 5.15 19.89
C PHE A 329 -6.39 5.50 19.60
N SER A 330 -6.13 6.15 18.47
CA SER A 330 -4.80 6.61 18.06
C SER A 330 -4.79 8.13 18.03
N LEU A 331 -3.81 8.73 18.70
CA LEU A 331 -3.53 10.16 18.65
C LEU A 331 -2.13 10.33 18.06
N ASP A 332 -1.99 11.13 17.01
CA ASP A 332 -0.75 11.36 16.31
C ASP A 332 -0.49 12.84 16.09
N GLY A 333 0.77 13.23 16.23
CA GLY A 333 1.28 14.52 15.81
C GLY A 333 2.42 14.34 14.82
N PHE A 334 2.35 15.05 13.70
CA PHE A 334 3.35 15.00 12.65
C PHE A 334 3.97 16.38 12.43
N SER A 335 5.25 16.38 12.09
CA SER A 335 5.95 17.56 11.56
C SER A 335 6.61 17.14 10.25
N PHE A 336 6.22 17.79 9.17
CA PHE A 336 6.77 17.57 7.83
C PHE A 336 7.57 18.81 7.42
N GLN A 337 8.72 18.60 6.83
CA GLN A 337 9.58 19.67 6.35
C GLN A 337 10.20 19.26 5.03
N ASP A 338 10.17 20.17 4.06
CA ASP A 338 10.96 20.01 2.85
C ASP A 338 12.45 19.96 3.20
N ARG A 339 13.22 19.13 2.48
CA ARG A 339 14.64 18.95 2.74
C ARG A 339 15.46 20.22 2.51
N THR A 340 15.09 21.02 1.53
CA THR A 340 15.84 22.20 1.08
C THR A 340 15.29 23.50 1.65
N ALA A 341 13.99 23.60 1.80
CA ALA A 341 13.33 24.82 2.28
C ALA A 341 13.08 24.75 3.79
N LYS A 342 14.05 25.22 4.56
CA LYS A 342 14.08 25.11 6.03
C LYS A 342 12.94 25.87 6.75
N ASP A 343 12.33 26.85 6.10
CA ASP A 343 11.34 27.74 6.73
C ASP A 343 9.88 27.29 6.55
N SER A 344 9.67 26.12 5.94
CA SER A 344 8.35 25.62 5.61
C SER A 344 8.06 24.30 6.32
N SER A 345 7.67 24.38 7.56
CA SER A 345 7.15 23.20 8.24
C SER A 345 5.64 23.11 8.11
N THR A 346 5.16 21.96 7.69
CA THR A 346 3.77 21.54 7.84
C THR A 346 3.66 20.74 9.11
N TRP A 347 2.61 20.93 9.88
CA TRP A 347 2.31 20.04 10.99
C TRP A 347 0.89 19.52 10.87
N GLU A 348 0.65 18.35 11.41
CA GLU A 348 -0.62 17.67 11.41
C GLU A 348 -0.88 17.03 12.76
N ALA A 349 -2.15 17.01 13.17
CA ALA A 349 -2.61 16.30 14.35
C ALA A 349 -3.83 15.47 13.97
N ASP A 350 -3.80 14.19 14.32
CA ASP A 350 -4.81 13.20 13.99
C ASP A 350 -5.35 12.50 15.22
N LEU A 351 -6.65 12.25 15.21
CA LEU A 351 -7.33 11.36 16.14
C LEU A 351 -8.10 10.31 15.34
N VAL A 352 -7.80 9.06 15.57
CA VAL A 352 -8.47 7.92 14.92
C VAL A 352 -9.03 6.98 15.99
N ALA A 353 -10.25 6.53 15.80
CA ALA A 353 -10.89 5.48 16.59
C ALA A 353 -11.21 4.29 15.69
N LYS A 354 -10.80 3.08 16.10
CA LYS A 354 -11.15 1.81 15.47
C LYS A 354 -11.97 0.99 16.44
N TYR A 355 -13.07 0.41 15.98
CA TYR A 355 -13.91 -0.51 16.73
C TYR A 355 -13.89 -1.88 16.09
N ASN A 356 -13.29 -2.85 16.76
CA ASN A 356 -13.24 -4.26 16.33
C ASN A 356 -14.52 -4.96 16.82
N HIS A 357 -15.55 -5.03 15.96
CA HIS A 357 -16.78 -5.72 16.30
C HIS A 357 -16.53 -7.20 16.59
N ASN A 358 -15.78 -7.84 15.67
CA ASN A 358 -15.23 -9.19 15.77
C ASN A 358 -13.97 -9.27 14.88
N ASP A 359 -13.43 -10.47 14.67
CA ASP A 359 -12.23 -10.70 13.86
C ASP A 359 -12.42 -10.34 12.38
N TYR A 360 -13.66 -10.24 11.92
CA TYR A 360 -14.01 -10.03 10.51
C TYR A 360 -14.50 -8.61 10.21
N VAL A 361 -15.01 -7.89 11.21
CA VAL A 361 -15.68 -6.59 11.01
C VAL A 361 -15.05 -5.53 11.88
N GLN A 362 -14.52 -4.51 11.24
CA GLN A 362 -13.97 -3.32 11.88
C GLN A 362 -14.65 -2.06 11.36
N LEU A 363 -15.01 -1.17 12.24
CA LEU A 363 -15.42 0.20 11.94
C LEU A 363 -14.30 1.14 12.35
N PHE A 364 -14.12 2.24 11.62
CA PHE A 364 -13.16 3.27 11.99
C PHE A 364 -13.71 4.66 11.71
N ALA A 365 -13.27 5.62 12.50
CA ALA A 365 -13.53 7.04 12.32
C ALA A 365 -12.26 7.82 12.64
N GLY A 366 -12.01 8.90 11.92
CA GLY A 366 -10.84 9.73 12.14
C GLY A 366 -11.11 11.20 11.81
N ILE A 367 -10.38 12.06 12.48
CA ILE A 367 -10.30 13.48 12.16
C ILE A 367 -8.84 13.89 12.17
N GLY A 368 -8.41 14.58 11.11
CA GLY A 368 -7.07 15.14 10.96
C GLY A 368 -7.13 16.62 10.68
N TYR A 369 -6.18 17.37 11.23
CA TYR A 369 -5.98 18.76 10.93
C TYR A 369 -4.52 19.01 10.56
N ALA A 370 -4.28 19.52 9.35
CA ALA A 370 -2.96 19.88 8.87
C ALA A 370 -2.88 21.38 8.59
N LYS A 371 -1.80 22.00 9.07
CA LYS A 371 -1.42 23.37 8.74
C LYS A 371 -0.23 23.35 7.81
N TYR A 372 -0.46 23.74 6.56
CA TYR A 372 0.58 23.69 5.53
C TYR A 372 1.57 24.85 5.63
N GLY A 373 2.85 24.51 5.47
CA GLY A 373 3.93 25.49 5.31
C GLY A 373 3.97 26.09 3.91
N THR A 374 4.85 27.08 3.71
CA THR A 374 4.94 27.86 2.47
C THR A 374 5.44 27.10 1.25
N VAL A 375 6.20 26.02 1.42
CA VAL A 375 6.82 25.27 0.31
C VAL A 375 5.85 24.31 -0.35
N HIS A 376 4.96 23.71 0.40
CA HIS A 376 3.92 22.83 -0.16
C HIS A 376 2.91 23.57 -1.04
N LYS A 377 3.03 24.87 -1.09
CA LYS A 377 2.24 25.74 -1.97
C LYS A 377 2.64 25.69 -3.43
N SER A 378 3.82 25.20 -3.76
CA SER A 378 4.33 25.14 -5.13
C SER A 378 4.03 23.83 -5.86
N ALA A 379 3.78 22.75 -5.15
CA ALA A 379 3.19 21.57 -5.75
C ALA A 379 1.73 21.93 -6.11
N ALA A 380 1.37 21.80 -7.36
CA ALA A 380 0.04 22.17 -7.90
C ALA A 380 -1.17 21.53 -7.18
N VAL A 381 -0.90 20.70 -6.19
CA VAL A 381 -1.79 19.85 -5.43
C VAL A 381 -2.24 20.48 -4.11
N MET A 382 -1.40 21.30 -3.47
CA MET A 382 -1.66 21.79 -2.11
C MET A 382 -1.65 23.30 -2.08
N ASP A 383 -2.67 23.94 -2.65
CA ASP A 383 -2.80 25.38 -2.57
C ASP A 383 -3.31 25.82 -1.19
N THR A 384 -2.40 25.94 -0.25
CA THR A 384 -2.15 27.08 0.60
C THR A 384 -2.90 27.31 1.88
N LYS A 385 -3.83 26.48 2.34
CA LYS A 385 -4.45 26.71 3.65
C LYS A 385 -4.67 25.43 4.42
N ASP A 386 -4.89 25.63 5.71
CA ASP A 386 -5.16 24.56 6.67
C ASP A 386 -6.21 23.59 6.14
N ASN A 387 -5.91 22.30 6.26
CA ASN A 387 -6.79 21.22 5.82
C ASN A 387 -7.37 20.51 7.04
N THR A 388 -8.68 20.31 7.04
CA THR A 388 -9.34 19.43 8.00
C THR A 388 -9.96 18.28 7.23
N VAL A 389 -9.66 17.06 7.64
CA VAL A 389 -10.21 15.84 7.05
C VAL A 389 -10.95 15.06 8.11
N GLY A 390 -12.19 14.70 7.83
CA GLY A 390 -12.97 13.72 8.57
C GLY A 390 -13.11 12.44 7.76
N GLN A 391 -12.92 11.28 8.38
CA GLN A 391 -13.14 9.98 7.74
C GLN A 391 -14.01 9.08 8.59
N LEU A 392 -14.83 8.27 7.94
CA LEU A 392 -15.59 7.19 8.52
C LEU A 392 -15.55 5.99 7.59
N GLY A 393 -15.31 4.82 8.11
CA GLY A 393 -15.25 3.65 7.26
C GLY A 393 -15.53 2.33 7.95
N MET A 394 -15.60 1.31 7.13
CA MET A 394 -15.83 -0.07 7.52
C MET A 394 -14.95 -0.99 6.67
N LEU A 395 -14.37 -1.97 7.32
CA LEU A 395 -13.65 -3.08 6.71
C LEU A 395 -14.29 -4.39 7.17
N ILE A 396 -14.69 -5.23 6.22
CA ILE A 396 -15.17 -6.58 6.46
C ILE A 396 -14.23 -7.54 5.74
N LYS A 397 -13.70 -8.55 6.44
CA LYS A 397 -12.88 -9.63 5.87
C LYS A 397 -13.62 -10.96 5.96
N PHE A 398 -13.44 -11.85 5.00
CA PHE A 398 -14.08 -13.17 4.99
C PHE A 398 -13.29 -14.18 4.16
#